data_fb1b012b1ed4c141fd98675d4c546462
#
_entry.id   fb1b012b1ed4c141fd98675d4c546462
#
_cell.length_a   1.000
_cell.length_b   1.000
_cell.length_c   1.000
_cell.angle_alpha   90.00
_cell.angle_beta   90.00
_cell.angle_gamma   90.00
#
_symmetry.space_group_name_H-M   'P 1'
#
loop_
_entity.id
_entity.type
_entity.pdbx_description
1 polymer ?
#
loop_
_entity_poly.entity_id
_entity_poly.type
_entity_poly.pdbx_seq_one_letter_code
_entity_poly.pdbx_strand_id
1 'polypeptide(L)'
;MSDRSSQLHSLSIDRSDDEGPSGAGFGTVATVAVLAAALGAAGTWWLMRSDATEQPQEAAAQQATTTPPPVPQETTPAPTRPERSSGLVASGYVVARRQATVSADLTGRIREVLVEEGTVVEEGQILARLDDERAQIQLSVLRTQSTASQARSRSLVADVEEAQRVLDRATTLLEREIGSEASVTAAQARLSSLQAQLAASRADAASIREQIRSQEDLIDRHIVRAPFAGVVIAKNAQVGEILSPASAGGGFTRTGVATLVDMQSLEIEVDVNESQIGRVVRNQRVEARLDAYADWRIAAHVEAIIPTADRSRATIRVRVAFDERDDRILPDMAARVTFVE
;
A
#
# COMPACT_ATOMS: atom_id res chain seq x y z
N MET A 1 -60.74 -24.70 19.25
CA MET A 1 -60.07 -23.75 18.38
C MET A 1 -59.97 -22.41 19.11
N SER A 2 -59.25 -22.29 20.21
CA SER A 2 -59.14 -21.03 20.97
C SER A 2 -57.96 -21.07 21.91
N ASP A 3 -56.74 -21.17 21.37
CA ASP A 3 -55.53 -21.13 22.22
C ASP A 3 -54.26 -20.59 21.51
N ARG A 4 -54.39 -20.01 20.35
CA ARG A 4 -53.27 -19.42 19.59
C ARG A 4 -53.19 -17.89 19.64
N SER A 5 -54.22 -17.22 20.14
CA SER A 5 -54.25 -15.77 20.26
C SER A 5 -53.62 -15.24 21.53
N SER A 6 -53.51 -16.05 22.60
CA SER A 6 -52.87 -15.67 23.86
C SER A 6 -51.35 -15.71 23.83
N GLN A 7 -50.74 -16.46 22.89
CA GLN A 7 -49.29 -16.55 22.75
C GLN A 7 -48.67 -15.44 21.89
N LEU A 8 -49.50 -14.68 21.16
CA LEU A 8 -49.01 -13.56 20.34
C LEU A 8 -48.96 -12.23 21.13
N HIS A 9 -49.59 -12.17 22.31
CA HIS A 9 -49.52 -10.95 23.14
C HIS A 9 -48.29 -10.87 24.02
N SER A 10 -47.51 -11.92 24.16
CA SER A 10 -46.25 -11.91 24.91
C SER A 10 -45.01 -11.49 24.12
N LEU A 11 -45.19 -11.10 22.86
CA LEU A 11 -44.10 -10.62 21.94
C LEU A 11 -44.21 -9.15 21.62
N SER A 12 -45.03 -8.36 22.34
CA SER A 12 -44.99 -6.91 22.21
C SER A 12 -43.74 -6.37 22.92
N ILE A 13 -42.74 -5.95 22.16
CA ILE A 13 -41.60 -5.19 22.67
C ILE A 13 -42.16 -3.82 23.12
N ASP A 14 -42.25 -3.67 24.43
CA ASP A 14 -42.52 -2.36 25.07
C ASP A 14 -41.34 -1.45 24.78
N ARG A 15 -41.52 -0.50 23.85
CA ARG A 15 -40.62 0.62 23.69
C ARG A 15 -40.97 1.63 24.75
N SER A 16 -40.53 1.42 25.97
CA SER A 16 -40.44 2.47 26.97
C SER A 16 -39.43 3.50 26.47
N ASP A 17 -39.93 4.70 26.33
CA ASP A 17 -39.25 5.92 25.95
C ASP A 17 -37.95 6.07 26.76
N ASP A 18 -36.79 5.93 26.11
CA ASP A 18 -35.53 6.45 26.59
C ASP A 18 -35.62 7.97 26.57
N GLU A 19 -35.93 8.52 27.75
CA GLU A 19 -35.76 9.96 28.02
C GLU A 19 -34.29 10.31 27.81
N GLY A 20 -33.97 10.87 26.65
CA GLY A 20 -32.69 11.54 26.38
C GLY A 20 -32.50 12.69 27.38
N PRO A 21 -31.26 12.99 27.79
CA PRO A 21 -30.95 14.05 28.73
C PRO A 21 -31.48 15.39 28.18
N SER A 22 -32.43 15.94 28.88
CA SER A 22 -33.04 17.23 28.61
C SER A 22 -32.04 18.37 28.73
N GLY A 23 -31.90 19.16 27.65
CA GLY A 23 -31.75 20.56 27.80
C GLY A 23 -30.38 21.12 28.09
N ALA A 24 -29.54 21.24 27.04
CA ALA A 24 -28.70 22.44 26.98
C ALA A 24 -29.60 23.58 26.55
N GLY A 25 -29.99 24.45 27.49
CA GLY A 25 -30.94 25.53 27.28
C GLY A 25 -30.48 26.47 26.17
N PHE A 26 -31.46 27.00 25.42
CA PHE A 26 -31.29 27.99 24.33
C PHE A 26 -30.38 29.19 24.74
N GLY A 27 -30.18 29.43 26.03
CA GLY A 27 -29.29 30.42 26.60
C GLY A 27 -27.79 30.11 26.46
N THR A 28 -27.38 28.84 26.51
CA THR A 28 -25.95 28.45 26.41
C THR A 28 -25.43 28.45 24.97
N VAL A 29 -26.27 28.18 23.97
CA VAL A 29 -25.90 28.29 22.56
C VAL A 29 -25.79 29.77 22.16
N ALA A 30 -26.66 30.65 22.68
CA ALA A 30 -26.56 32.08 22.43
C ALA A 30 -25.31 32.75 23.05
N THR A 31 -24.88 32.32 24.24
CA THR A 31 -23.64 32.85 24.88
C THR A 31 -22.37 32.42 24.17
N VAL A 32 -22.29 31.20 23.66
CA VAL A 32 -21.12 30.72 22.88
C VAL A 32 -21.04 31.44 21.52
N ALA A 33 -22.18 31.69 20.86
CA ALA A 33 -22.21 32.42 19.60
C ALA A 33 -21.77 33.88 19.75
N VAL A 34 -22.16 34.57 20.84
CA VAL A 34 -21.76 35.97 21.12
C VAL A 34 -20.25 36.04 21.46
N LEU A 35 -19.71 35.10 22.21
CA LEU A 35 -18.28 35.05 22.52
C LEU A 35 -17.43 34.77 21.26
N ALA A 36 -17.88 33.90 20.36
CA ALA A 36 -17.19 33.64 19.10
C ALA A 36 -17.22 34.85 18.14
N ALA A 37 -18.33 35.62 18.11
CA ALA A 37 -18.41 36.82 17.32
C ALA A 37 -17.54 37.98 17.89
N ALA A 38 -17.41 38.09 19.22
CA ALA A 38 -16.55 39.08 19.87
C ALA A 38 -15.07 38.80 19.65
N LEU A 39 -14.63 37.52 19.67
CA LEU A 39 -13.27 37.12 19.38
C LEU A 39 -12.92 37.30 17.89
N GLY A 40 -13.86 37.07 16.99
CA GLY A 40 -13.66 37.31 15.54
C GLY A 40 -13.50 38.80 15.23
N ALA A 41 -14.29 39.68 15.86
CA ALA A 41 -14.22 41.13 15.68
C ALA A 41 -12.89 41.75 16.29
N ALA A 42 -12.41 41.22 17.41
CA ALA A 42 -11.13 41.63 18.00
C ALA A 42 -9.93 41.21 17.14
N GLY A 43 -9.98 40.00 16.50
CA GLY A 43 -8.92 39.51 15.62
C GLY A 43 -8.83 40.32 14.33
N THR A 44 -9.94 40.68 13.71
CA THR A 44 -9.96 41.50 12.49
C THR A 44 -9.54 42.96 12.77
N TRP A 45 -9.88 43.49 13.93
CA TRP A 45 -9.46 44.84 14.33
C TRP A 45 -7.94 44.89 14.60
N TRP A 46 -7.34 43.82 15.15
CA TRP A 46 -5.89 43.74 15.41
C TRP A 46 -5.10 43.60 14.09
N LEU A 47 -5.60 42.82 13.12
CA LEU A 47 -4.99 42.66 11.79
C LEU A 47 -5.03 43.96 10.95
N MET A 48 -6.11 44.75 11.06
CA MET A 48 -6.20 46.06 10.35
C MET A 48 -5.37 47.18 10.98
N ARG A 49 -4.81 46.99 12.17
CA ARG A 49 -4.01 48.00 12.85
C ARG A 49 -2.49 47.90 12.61
N SER A 50 -2.05 46.87 11.89
CA SER A 50 -0.64 46.58 11.67
C SER A 50 -0.02 47.28 10.44
N ASP A 51 -0.81 47.99 9.62
CA ASP A 51 -0.33 48.63 8.39
C ASP A 51 -0.31 50.17 8.44
N ALA A 52 0.08 50.75 9.56
CA ALA A 52 0.36 52.19 9.64
C ALA A 52 1.71 52.43 10.28
N THR A 53 2.78 52.16 9.53
CA THR A 53 4.12 52.75 9.84
C THR A 53 4.50 53.67 8.69
N GLU A 54 4.37 54.94 9.01
CA GLU A 54 4.75 56.10 8.16
C GLU A 54 6.21 56.04 7.75
N GLN A 55 6.44 56.21 6.47
CA GLN A 55 7.76 56.61 5.93
C GLN A 55 7.94 58.12 6.12
N PRO A 56 9.06 58.56 6.68
CA PRO A 56 9.41 59.99 6.63
C PRO A 56 9.96 60.30 5.21
N GLN A 57 9.28 61.18 4.57
CA GLN A 57 9.67 61.85 3.32
C GLN A 57 10.74 62.89 3.67
N GLU A 58 12.00 62.64 3.32
CA GLU A 58 13.07 63.63 3.45
C GLU A 58 13.33 64.32 2.13
N ALA A 59 13.28 65.63 2.21
CA ALA A 59 13.22 66.58 1.13
C ALA A 59 14.51 66.65 0.27
N ALA A 60 14.29 66.89 -0.98
CA ALA A 60 15.30 67.21 -1.99
C ALA A 60 16.20 68.37 -1.61
N ALA A 61 17.50 68.15 -1.61
CA ALA A 61 18.50 69.23 -1.75
C ALA A 61 19.25 69.00 -3.09
N GLN A 62 18.98 69.89 -4.00
CA GLN A 62 19.72 70.08 -5.25
C GLN A 62 21.16 70.42 -4.96
N GLN A 63 22.12 69.64 -5.38
CA GLN A 63 23.50 70.07 -5.52
C GLN A 63 23.99 69.93 -6.94
N ALA A 64 24.52 71.04 -7.40
CA ALA A 64 24.93 71.34 -8.74
C ALA A 64 26.09 70.47 -9.22
N THR A 65 25.97 70.18 -10.50
CA THR A 65 26.90 69.55 -11.42
C THR A 65 28.26 70.24 -11.46
N THR A 66 29.33 69.50 -11.22
CA THR A 66 30.66 69.85 -11.76
C THR A 66 31.21 68.61 -12.47
N THR A 67 31.32 68.70 -13.77
CA THR A 67 31.89 67.68 -14.64
C THR A 67 33.40 67.76 -14.62
N PRO A 68 34.16 66.67 -14.27
CA PRO A 68 35.59 66.61 -14.56
C PRO A 68 35.85 66.13 -16.01
N PRO A 69 36.98 66.51 -16.63
CA PRO A 69 37.28 66.16 -18.01
C PRO A 69 37.65 64.68 -18.19
N PRO A 70 37.51 64.13 -19.41
CA PRO A 70 37.70 62.70 -19.70
C PRO A 70 39.16 62.26 -19.61
N VAL A 71 39.44 61.29 -18.79
CA VAL A 71 40.70 60.55 -18.73
C VAL A 71 40.65 59.44 -19.80
N PRO A 72 41.74 59.17 -20.55
CA PRO A 72 41.77 58.11 -21.57
C PRO A 72 41.63 56.76 -20.89
N GLN A 73 40.59 56.00 -21.22
CA GLN A 73 40.39 54.62 -20.78
C GLN A 73 41.39 53.72 -21.52
N GLU A 74 42.37 53.22 -20.79
CA GLU A 74 43.14 52.05 -21.21
C GLU A 74 42.14 50.86 -21.39
N THR A 75 42.06 50.34 -22.58
CA THR A 75 41.30 49.15 -22.98
C THR A 75 41.92 47.93 -22.31
N THR A 76 41.42 47.59 -21.12
CA THR A 76 41.67 46.27 -20.55
C THR A 76 40.98 45.21 -21.42
N PRO A 77 41.67 44.13 -21.83
CA PRO A 77 41.03 43.06 -22.57
C PRO A 77 39.90 42.46 -21.71
N ALA A 78 38.69 42.42 -22.28
CA ALA A 78 37.55 41.81 -21.63
C ALA A 78 37.88 40.36 -21.30
N PRO A 79 37.57 39.87 -20.06
CA PRO A 79 37.75 38.49 -19.73
C PRO A 79 36.93 37.66 -20.72
N THR A 80 37.59 36.73 -21.38
CA THR A 80 36.97 35.75 -22.28
C THR A 80 35.88 35.03 -21.49
N ARG A 81 34.64 35.39 -21.82
CA ARG A 81 33.46 34.72 -21.29
C ARG A 81 33.57 33.25 -21.70
N PRO A 82 33.54 32.29 -20.73
CA PRO A 82 33.56 30.90 -21.11
C PRO A 82 32.38 30.63 -22.05
N GLU A 83 32.67 29.99 -23.18
CA GLU A 83 31.66 29.59 -24.16
C GLU A 83 30.55 28.84 -23.39
N ARG A 84 29.37 29.46 -23.32
CA ARG A 84 28.19 28.78 -22.84
C ARG A 84 27.89 27.72 -23.87
N SER A 85 28.10 26.45 -23.49
CA SER A 85 27.57 25.34 -24.28
C SER A 85 26.10 25.65 -24.57
N SER A 86 25.75 25.75 -25.84
CA SER A 86 24.42 26.12 -26.36
C SER A 86 23.37 25.01 -26.10
N GLY A 87 23.68 24.05 -25.25
CA GLY A 87 22.79 22.96 -24.85
C GLY A 87 21.67 23.42 -23.94
N LEU A 88 20.48 22.86 -24.15
CA LEU A 88 19.36 22.99 -23.23
C LEU A 88 19.75 22.41 -21.88
N VAL A 89 19.61 23.17 -20.79
CA VAL A 89 19.88 22.72 -19.43
C VAL A 89 18.56 22.65 -18.66
N ALA A 90 18.30 21.50 -18.02
CA ALA A 90 17.16 21.29 -17.15
C ALA A 90 17.61 20.76 -15.79
N SER A 91 16.90 21.13 -14.74
CA SER A 91 17.12 20.63 -13.38
C SER A 91 16.07 19.61 -13.01
N GLY A 92 16.44 18.66 -12.16
CA GLY A 92 15.55 17.61 -11.68
C GLY A 92 16.14 16.86 -10.51
N TYR A 93 15.59 15.68 -10.24
CA TYR A 93 15.99 14.81 -9.14
C TYR A 93 16.16 13.38 -9.63
N VAL A 94 17.04 12.65 -8.95
CA VAL A 94 17.16 11.21 -9.12
C VAL A 94 15.95 10.56 -8.45
N VAL A 95 15.21 9.77 -9.22
CA VAL A 95 14.04 9.03 -8.74
C VAL A 95 14.23 7.55 -9.04
N ALA A 96 13.66 6.70 -8.21
CA ALA A 96 13.62 5.28 -8.52
C ALA A 96 12.36 4.97 -9.34
N ARG A 97 12.53 4.26 -10.42
CA ARG A 97 11.41 3.77 -11.24
C ARG A 97 10.51 2.80 -10.46
N ARG A 98 11.13 1.98 -9.58
CA ARG A 98 10.42 1.07 -8.67
C ARG A 98 10.66 1.51 -7.23
N GLN A 99 9.63 2.12 -6.66
CA GLN A 99 9.56 2.47 -5.26
C GLN A 99 8.18 2.05 -4.75
N ALA A 100 8.13 1.40 -3.60
CA ALA A 100 6.88 0.98 -2.99
C ALA A 100 6.94 1.05 -1.47
N THR A 101 5.89 1.58 -0.86
CA THR A 101 5.65 1.41 0.56
C THR A 101 4.90 0.10 0.76
N VAL A 102 5.58 -0.88 1.37
CA VAL A 102 5.04 -2.23 1.56
C VAL A 102 4.10 -2.23 2.75
N SER A 103 2.88 -2.70 2.53
CA SER A 103 1.83 -2.84 3.53
C SER A 103 1.48 -4.32 3.75
N ALA A 104 0.63 -4.60 4.74
CA ALA A 104 0.02 -5.92 4.89
C ALA A 104 -1.29 -6.00 4.09
N ASP A 105 -1.66 -7.22 3.71
CA ASP A 105 -2.93 -7.49 3.03
C ASP A 105 -4.13 -7.47 3.99
N LEU A 106 -3.86 -7.58 5.29
CA LEU A 106 -4.88 -7.60 6.34
C LEU A 106 -4.51 -6.70 7.52
N THR A 107 -5.51 -6.35 8.30
CA THR A 107 -5.31 -5.56 9.52
C THR A 107 -4.86 -6.47 10.66
N GLY A 108 -3.75 -6.12 11.31
CA GLY A 108 -3.22 -6.87 12.45
C GLY A 108 -2.21 -6.07 13.27
N ARG A 109 -1.94 -6.52 14.49
CA ARG A 109 -0.88 -5.96 15.33
C ARG A 109 0.46 -6.49 14.86
N ILE A 110 1.45 -5.62 14.76
CA ILE A 110 2.83 -5.98 14.42
C ILE A 110 3.46 -6.71 15.60
N ARG A 111 3.87 -7.95 15.38
CA ARG A 111 4.59 -8.77 16.35
C ARG A 111 6.09 -8.52 16.30
N GLU A 112 6.65 -8.43 15.09
CA GLU A 112 8.07 -8.16 14.88
C GLU A 112 8.28 -7.41 13.56
N VAL A 113 9.33 -6.57 13.52
CA VAL A 113 9.86 -5.93 12.31
C VAL A 113 11.30 -6.39 12.16
N LEU A 114 11.65 -6.97 11.01
CA LEU A 114 12.92 -7.66 10.76
C LEU A 114 13.88 -6.84 9.92
N VAL A 115 13.52 -5.60 9.58
CA VAL A 115 14.32 -4.70 8.74
C VAL A 115 14.50 -3.35 9.40
N GLU A 116 15.61 -2.70 9.08
CA GLU A 116 15.94 -1.33 9.47
C GLU A 116 16.23 -0.50 8.20
N GLU A 117 16.24 0.82 8.37
CA GLU A 117 16.61 1.75 7.29
C GLU A 117 18.05 1.48 6.83
N GLY A 118 18.26 1.50 5.52
CA GLY A 118 19.54 1.13 4.90
C GLY A 118 19.74 -0.36 4.68
N THR A 119 18.84 -1.24 5.14
CA THR A 119 18.96 -2.70 4.90
C THR A 119 18.68 -3.04 3.45
N VAL A 120 19.57 -3.83 2.84
CA VAL A 120 19.34 -4.44 1.54
C VAL A 120 18.45 -5.67 1.72
N VAL A 121 17.40 -5.79 0.93
CA VAL A 121 16.46 -6.91 0.98
C VAL A 121 16.30 -7.56 -0.39
N GLU A 122 16.06 -8.87 -0.38
CA GLU A 122 15.74 -9.65 -1.58
C GLU A 122 14.23 -9.72 -1.81
N GLU A 123 13.81 -10.03 -3.02
CA GLU A 123 12.39 -10.29 -3.35
C GLU A 123 11.86 -11.48 -2.52
N GLY A 124 10.70 -11.31 -1.91
CA GLY A 124 10.09 -12.31 -1.02
C GLY A 124 10.65 -12.35 0.41
N GLN A 125 11.71 -11.58 0.71
CA GLN A 125 12.25 -11.50 2.08
C GLN A 125 11.21 -10.95 3.05
N ILE A 126 11.17 -11.52 4.25
CA ILE A 126 10.22 -11.12 5.30
C ILE A 126 10.66 -9.78 5.91
N LEU A 127 9.79 -8.78 5.85
CA LEU A 127 9.99 -7.45 6.42
C LEU A 127 9.40 -7.34 7.82
N ALA A 128 8.21 -7.91 8.01
CA ALA A 128 7.51 -7.91 9.29
C ALA A 128 6.58 -9.10 9.42
N ARG A 129 6.19 -9.40 10.65
CA ARG A 129 5.16 -10.39 10.97
C ARG A 129 4.09 -9.76 11.83
N LEU A 130 2.85 -10.02 11.48
CA LEU A 130 1.70 -9.68 12.29
C LEU A 130 1.39 -10.82 13.29
N ASP A 131 0.59 -10.50 14.28
CA ASP A 131 0.09 -11.47 15.26
C ASP A 131 -0.89 -12.42 14.59
N ASP A 132 -0.48 -13.68 14.44
CA ASP A 132 -1.20 -14.76 13.77
C ASP A 132 -1.71 -15.84 14.75
N GLU A 133 -1.59 -15.62 16.06
CA GLU A 133 -1.90 -16.62 17.09
C GLU A 133 -3.33 -17.20 16.94
N ARG A 134 -4.32 -16.34 16.72
CA ARG A 134 -5.70 -16.77 16.50
C ARG A 134 -5.87 -17.60 15.24
N ALA A 135 -5.17 -17.21 14.17
CA ALA A 135 -5.20 -17.94 12.91
C ALA A 135 -4.55 -19.34 13.05
N GLN A 136 -3.46 -19.45 13.81
CA GLN A 136 -2.79 -20.71 14.14
C GLN A 136 -3.67 -21.63 14.98
N ILE A 137 -4.36 -21.09 15.99
CA ILE A 137 -5.32 -21.86 16.79
C ILE A 137 -6.43 -22.42 15.89
N GLN A 138 -7.00 -21.61 15.03
CA GLN A 138 -8.05 -22.04 14.10
C GLN A 138 -7.55 -23.15 13.15
N LEU A 139 -6.33 -23.02 12.63
CA LEU A 139 -5.69 -24.07 11.83
C LEU A 139 -5.59 -25.40 12.59
N SER A 140 -5.18 -25.34 13.85
CA SER A 140 -5.09 -26.52 14.73
C SER A 140 -6.44 -27.21 14.91
N VAL A 141 -7.53 -26.44 15.09
CA VAL A 141 -8.90 -26.97 15.18
C VAL A 141 -9.29 -27.67 13.88
N LEU A 142 -9.07 -27.04 12.72
CA LEU A 142 -9.37 -27.62 11.41
C LEU A 142 -8.56 -28.91 11.14
N ARG A 143 -7.29 -28.96 11.54
CA ARG A 143 -6.45 -30.17 11.42
C ARG A 143 -6.98 -31.31 12.25
N THR A 144 -7.43 -31.02 13.48
CA THR A 144 -8.08 -32.03 14.36
C THR A 144 -9.37 -32.54 13.74
N GLN A 145 -10.20 -31.66 13.21
CA GLN A 145 -11.44 -32.00 12.50
C GLN A 145 -11.16 -32.84 11.25
N SER A 146 -10.11 -32.53 10.50
CA SER A 146 -9.65 -33.32 9.34
C SER A 146 -9.28 -34.75 9.76
N THR A 147 -8.54 -34.91 10.87
CA THR A 147 -8.16 -36.21 11.41
C THR A 147 -9.40 -37.04 11.78
N ALA A 148 -10.39 -36.42 12.45
CA ALA A 148 -11.64 -37.08 12.82
C ALA A 148 -12.45 -37.49 11.57
N SER A 149 -12.54 -36.64 10.56
CA SER A 149 -13.24 -36.95 9.31
C SER A 149 -12.56 -38.09 8.54
N GLN A 150 -11.22 -38.10 8.51
CA GLN A 150 -10.46 -39.20 7.89
C GLN A 150 -10.67 -40.53 8.63
N ALA A 151 -10.72 -40.52 9.96
CA ALA A 151 -11.00 -41.71 10.75
C ALA A 151 -12.40 -42.27 10.43
N ARG A 152 -13.41 -41.40 10.34
CA ARG A 152 -14.79 -41.78 9.92
C ARG A 152 -14.81 -42.38 8.50
N SER A 153 -14.10 -41.78 7.56
CA SER A 153 -14.01 -42.35 6.20
C SER A 153 -13.33 -43.72 6.17
N ARG A 154 -12.29 -43.96 7.02
CA ARG A 154 -11.63 -45.27 7.14
C ARG A 154 -12.58 -46.33 7.70
N SER A 155 -13.40 -45.99 8.71
CA SER A 155 -14.42 -46.89 9.23
C SER A 155 -15.41 -47.30 8.13
N LEU A 156 -15.92 -46.35 7.34
CA LEU A 156 -16.83 -46.62 6.24
C LEU A 156 -16.19 -47.46 5.10
N VAL A 157 -14.89 -47.36 4.88
CA VAL A 157 -14.16 -48.25 3.95
C VAL A 157 -14.25 -49.71 4.46
N ALA A 158 -13.99 -49.95 5.72
CA ALA A 158 -14.10 -51.29 6.31
C ALA A 158 -15.54 -51.85 6.21
N ASP A 159 -16.55 -50.98 6.46
CA ASP A 159 -17.96 -51.36 6.34
C ASP A 159 -18.34 -51.71 4.91
N VAL A 160 -17.84 -50.98 3.89
CA VAL A 160 -18.03 -51.26 2.44
C VAL A 160 -17.37 -52.60 2.08
N GLU A 161 -16.15 -52.87 2.57
CA GLU A 161 -15.43 -54.09 2.30
C GLU A 161 -16.20 -55.30 2.90
N GLU A 162 -16.77 -55.17 4.14
CA GLU A 162 -17.58 -56.23 4.74
C GLU A 162 -18.87 -56.44 3.96
N ALA A 163 -19.58 -55.39 3.56
CA ALA A 163 -20.78 -55.50 2.76
C ALA A 163 -20.50 -56.15 1.39
N GLN A 164 -19.34 -55.89 0.78
CA GLN A 164 -18.92 -56.57 -0.44
C GLN A 164 -18.74 -58.06 -0.22
N ARG A 165 -18.03 -58.48 0.87
CA ARG A 165 -17.86 -59.90 1.20
C ARG A 165 -19.18 -60.58 1.48
N VAL A 166 -20.16 -59.90 2.08
CA VAL A 166 -21.51 -60.41 2.29
C VAL A 166 -22.24 -60.63 0.95
N LEU A 167 -22.17 -59.68 0.06
CA LEU A 167 -22.74 -59.78 -1.29
C LEU A 167 -22.16 -61.00 -2.06
N ASP A 168 -20.81 -61.07 -2.10
CA ASP A 168 -20.12 -62.16 -2.82
C ASP A 168 -20.53 -63.55 -2.28
N ARG A 169 -20.66 -63.64 -0.96
CA ARG A 169 -21.15 -64.88 -0.31
C ARG A 169 -22.60 -65.19 -0.70
N ALA A 170 -23.51 -64.19 -0.67
CA ALA A 170 -24.90 -64.36 -1.04
C ALA A 170 -25.05 -64.78 -2.52
N THR A 171 -24.26 -64.20 -3.41
CA THR A 171 -24.22 -64.54 -4.82
C THR A 171 -23.73 -65.97 -5.03
N THR A 172 -22.65 -66.39 -4.38
CA THR A 172 -22.12 -67.76 -4.44
C THR A 172 -23.15 -68.81 -3.93
N LEU A 173 -23.90 -68.46 -2.88
CA LEU A 173 -24.96 -69.39 -2.37
C LEU A 173 -26.15 -69.48 -3.35
N LEU A 174 -26.51 -68.38 -4.00
CA LEU A 174 -27.55 -68.40 -5.04
C LEU A 174 -27.13 -69.27 -6.24
N GLU A 175 -25.89 -69.12 -6.75
CA GLU A 175 -25.31 -69.93 -7.82
C GLU A 175 -25.33 -71.44 -7.53
N ARG A 176 -25.23 -71.80 -6.23
CA ARG A 176 -25.31 -73.19 -5.74
C ARG A 176 -26.74 -73.64 -5.46
N GLU A 177 -27.75 -72.82 -5.78
CA GLU A 177 -29.19 -73.12 -5.54
C GLU A 177 -29.58 -73.24 -4.04
N ILE A 178 -28.72 -72.73 -3.14
CA ILE A 178 -28.96 -72.78 -1.66
C ILE A 178 -29.38 -71.40 -1.12
N GLY A 179 -29.25 -70.34 -1.92
CA GLY A 179 -29.59 -68.95 -1.59
C GLY A 179 -30.90 -68.48 -2.16
N SER A 180 -31.33 -67.26 -1.78
CA SER A 180 -32.51 -66.61 -2.37
C SER A 180 -32.12 -65.32 -3.10
N GLU A 181 -32.80 -64.97 -4.18
CA GLU A 181 -32.61 -63.71 -4.90
C GLU A 181 -32.87 -62.51 -3.99
N ALA A 182 -33.78 -62.61 -3.05
CA ALA A 182 -34.07 -61.57 -2.07
C ALA A 182 -32.86 -61.27 -1.18
N SER A 183 -32.02 -62.28 -0.81
CA SER A 183 -30.81 -62.08 -0.02
C SER A 183 -29.71 -61.34 -0.79
N VAL A 184 -29.57 -61.64 -2.10
CA VAL A 184 -28.63 -60.93 -2.98
C VAL A 184 -29.06 -59.48 -3.18
N THR A 185 -30.35 -59.27 -3.45
CA THR A 185 -30.90 -57.91 -3.63
C THR A 185 -30.72 -57.07 -2.35
N ALA A 186 -30.96 -57.64 -1.18
CA ALA A 186 -30.77 -56.96 0.11
C ALA A 186 -29.26 -56.59 0.35
N ALA A 187 -28.36 -57.57 0.08
CA ALA A 187 -26.92 -57.33 0.19
C ALA A 187 -26.41 -56.25 -0.76
N GLN A 188 -26.90 -56.28 -2.03
CA GLN A 188 -26.58 -55.26 -3.04
C GLN A 188 -27.07 -53.87 -2.60
N ALA A 189 -28.30 -53.75 -2.11
CA ALA A 189 -28.84 -52.48 -1.60
C ALA A 189 -28.02 -51.93 -0.43
N ARG A 190 -27.61 -52.84 0.49
CA ARG A 190 -26.75 -52.44 1.62
C ARG A 190 -25.39 -51.93 1.15
N LEU A 191 -24.72 -52.61 0.23
CA LEU A 191 -23.45 -52.20 -0.33
C LEU A 191 -23.58 -50.81 -1.02
N SER A 192 -24.59 -50.62 -1.84
CA SER A 192 -24.84 -49.33 -2.52
C SER A 192 -25.05 -48.19 -1.51
N SER A 193 -25.81 -48.43 -0.41
CA SER A 193 -26.02 -47.46 0.63
C SER A 193 -24.70 -47.05 1.32
N LEU A 194 -23.86 -48.06 1.67
CA LEU A 194 -22.55 -47.78 2.31
C LEU A 194 -21.56 -47.08 1.38
N GLN A 195 -21.56 -47.43 0.08
CA GLN A 195 -20.76 -46.70 -0.92
C GLN A 195 -21.18 -45.26 -1.04
N ALA A 196 -22.48 -44.96 -1.02
CA ALA A 196 -22.98 -43.58 -1.03
C ALA A 196 -22.56 -42.81 0.26
N GLN A 197 -22.64 -43.47 1.42
CA GLN A 197 -22.18 -42.88 2.69
C GLN A 197 -20.67 -42.61 2.69
N LEU A 198 -19.86 -43.54 2.13
CA LEU A 198 -18.43 -43.35 1.98
C LEU A 198 -18.12 -42.17 1.04
N ALA A 199 -18.84 -42.07 -0.08
CA ALA A 199 -18.68 -40.96 -1.02
C ALA A 199 -19.00 -39.62 -0.35
N ALA A 200 -20.06 -39.51 0.42
CA ALA A 200 -20.41 -38.33 1.21
C ALA A 200 -19.31 -38.00 2.25
N SER A 201 -18.85 -39.00 3.03
CA SER A 201 -17.77 -38.79 4.00
C SER A 201 -16.45 -38.33 3.38
N ARG A 202 -16.13 -38.83 2.17
CA ARG A 202 -14.95 -38.37 1.41
C ARG A 202 -15.11 -36.92 0.92
N ALA A 203 -16.31 -36.51 0.51
CA ALA A 203 -16.61 -35.14 0.13
C ALA A 203 -16.47 -34.19 1.36
N ASP A 204 -16.97 -34.58 2.53
CA ASP A 204 -16.79 -33.83 3.75
C ASP A 204 -15.29 -33.66 4.11
N ALA A 205 -14.52 -34.75 4.02
CA ALA A 205 -13.07 -34.68 4.26
C ALA A 205 -12.33 -33.81 3.23
N ALA A 206 -12.80 -33.75 1.99
CA ALA A 206 -12.27 -32.84 0.97
C ALA A 206 -12.59 -31.38 1.31
N SER A 207 -13.82 -31.08 1.74
CA SER A 207 -14.22 -29.73 2.15
C SER A 207 -13.34 -29.22 3.30
N ILE A 208 -13.08 -30.05 4.32
CA ILE A 208 -12.20 -29.65 5.44
C ILE A 208 -10.77 -29.38 4.96
N ARG A 209 -10.27 -30.12 3.99
CA ARG A 209 -8.93 -29.86 3.42
C ARG A 209 -8.85 -28.52 2.72
N GLU A 210 -9.89 -28.10 2.01
CA GLU A 210 -9.94 -26.78 1.39
C GLU A 210 -10.02 -25.66 2.44
N GLN A 211 -10.74 -25.89 3.55
CA GLN A 211 -10.75 -24.94 4.68
C GLN A 211 -9.38 -24.81 5.32
N ILE A 212 -8.62 -25.92 5.44
CA ILE A 212 -7.23 -25.89 5.94
C ILE A 212 -6.36 -25.03 5.01
N ARG A 213 -6.42 -25.21 3.68
CA ARG A 213 -5.67 -24.39 2.71
C ARG A 213 -6.02 -22.91 2.82
N SER A 214 -7.31 -22.60 2.91
CA SER A 214 -7.75 -21.21 3.09
C SER A 214 -7.20 -20.59 4.38
N GLN A 215 -7.13 -21.38 5.46
CA GLN A 215 -6.57 -20.91 6.72
C GLN A 215 -5.04 -20.76 6.67
N GLU A 216 -4.34 -21.64 5.96
CA GLU A 216 -2.89 -21.52 5.72
C GLU A 216 -2.55 -20.30 4.88
N ASP A 217 -3.33 -20.00 3.83
CA ASP A 217 -3.21 -18.76 3.05
C ASP A 217 -3.46 -17.52 3.93
N LEU A 218 -4.47 -17.56 4.81
CA LEU A 218 -4.71 -16.48 5.76
C LEU A 218 -3.51 -16.25 6.70
N ILE A 219 -2.86 -17.32 7.17
CA ILE A 219 -1.66 -17.22 8.01
C ILE A 219 -0.49 -16.63 7.21
N ASP A 220 -0.30 -17.03 5.96
CA ASP A 220 0.78 -16.46 5.11
C ASP A 220 0.59 -14.95 4.89
N ARG A 221 -0.64 -14.47 4.79
CA ARG A 221 -0.96 -13.03 4.69
C ARG A 221 -0.63 -12.22 5.96
N HIS A 222 -0.34 -12.87 7.10
CA HIS A 222 0.19 -12.19 8.29
C HIS A 222 1.69 -11.90 8.16
N ILE A 223 2.34 -12.39 7.09
CA ILE A 223 3.75 -12.17 6.83
C ILE A 223 3.89 -11.11 5.73
N VAL A 224 4.47 -9.99 6.07
CA VAL A 224 4.74 -8.91 5.10
C VAL A 224 6.08 -9.17 4.43
N ARG A 225 6.07 -9.30 3.10
CA ARG A 225 7.25 -9.62 2.29
C ARG A 225 7.62 -8.49 1.33
N ALA A 226 8.89 -8.41 0.96
CA ALA A 226 9.37 -7.49 -0.07
C ALA A 226 8.83 -7.90 -1.46
N PRO A 227 8.18 -6.99 -2.20
CA PRO A 227 7.66 -7.28 -3.55
C PRO A 227 8.75 -7.31 -4.62
N PHE A 228 9.93 -6.80 -4.33
CA PHE A 228 11.12 -6.82 -5.18
C PHE A 228 12.38 -6.61 -4.34
N ALA A 229 13.54 -6.95 -4.89
CA ALA A 229 14.83 -6.70 -4.26
C ALA A 229 15.17 -5.20 -4.28
N GLY A 230 15.68 -4.67 -3.16
CA GLY A 230 15.99 -3.24 -3.05
C GLY A 230 16.55 -2.86 -1.69
N VAL A 231 16.55 -1.56 -1.40
CA VAL A 231 17.01 -0.99 -0.13
C VAL A 231 15.84 -0.36 0.60
N VAL A 232 15.75 -0.57 1.90
CA VAL A 232 14.78 0.08 2.78
C VAL A 232 15.21 1.52 3.01
N ILE A 233 14.44 2.50 2.53
CA ILE A 233 14.75 3.93 2.71
C ILE A 233 14.01 4.54 3.91
N ALA A 234 12.90 3.95 4.33
CA ALA A 234 12.16 4.39 5.51
C ALA A 234 11.47 3.21 6.20
N LYS A 235 11.55 3.17 7.53
CA LYS A 235 10.79 2.27 8.39
C LYS A 235 9.60 3.02 8.98
N ASN A 236 8.40 2.67 8.53
CA ASN A 236 7.18 3.42 8.84
C ASN A 236 6.38 2.82 10.02
N ALA A 237 6.76 1.63 10.50
CA ALA A 237 6.01 0.90 11.52
C ALA A 237 6.90 0.30 12.59
N GLN A 238 6.37 0.20 13.81
CA GLN A 238 7.05 -0.34 14.98
C GLN A 238 6.27 -1.52 15.59
N VAL A 239 6.99 -2.33 16.36
CA VAL A 239 6.39 -3.45 17.09
C VAL A 239 5.30 -2.95 18.04
N GLY A 240 4.16 -3.63 18.03
CA GLY A 240 2.99 -3.29 18.85
C GLY A 240 1.99 -2.34 18.17
N GLU A 241 2.36 -1.65 17.09
CA GLU A 241 1.43 -0.85 16.28
C GLU A 241 0.46 -1.73 15.48
N ILE A 242 -0.64 -1.14 15.09
CA ILE A 242 -1.63 -1.80 14.21
C ILE A 242 -1.34 -1.40 12.77
N LEU A 243 -1.08 -2.38 11.93
CA LEU A 243 -0.96 -2.21 10.48
C LEU A 243 -2.32 -2.45 9.83
N SER A 244 -2.69 -1.59 8.88
CA SER A 244 -3.95 -1.72 8.13
C SER A 244 -3.75 -1.26 6.69
N PRO A 245 -4.27 -1.98 5.68
CA PRO A 245 -4.22 -1.56 4.28
C PRO A 245 -5.09 -0.32 4.00
N ALA A 246 -6.08 -0.05 4.86
CA ALA A 246 -6.90 1.14 4.78
C ALA A 246 -6.49 2.16 5.84
N SER A 247 -6.38 3.44 5.46
CA SER A 247 -6.15 4.54 6.40
C SER A 247 -7.38 4.73 7.30
N ALA A 248 -7.45 3.99 8.41
CA ALA A 248 -8.39 4.28 9.48
C ALA A 248 -7.76 5.40 10.32
N GLY A 249 -8.34 6.58 10.32
CA GLY A 249 -7.83 7.77 11.01
C GLY A 249 -7.69 7.57 12.53
N GLY A 250 -6.52 7.13 12.94
CA GLY A 250 -6.14 6.98 14.35
C GLY A 250 -4.62 6.96 14.47
N GLY A 251 -4.07 7.66 15.47
CA GLY A 251 -2.63 7.88 15.65
C GLY A 251 -1.76 6.62 15.81
N PHE A 252 -2.36 5.45 15.99
CA PHE A 252 -1.66 4.16 16.17
C PHE A 252 -1.81 3.21 14.99
N THR A 253 -2.50 3.62 13.91
CA THR A 253 -2.69 2.79 12.71
C THR A 253 -1.71 3.25 11.63
N ARG A 254 -0.92 2.31 11.11
CA ARG A 254 0.03 2.54 10.01
C ARG A 254 -0.49 1.90 8.73
N THR A 255 -0.23 2.53 7.60
CA THR A 255 -0.61 2.02 6.28
C THR A 255 0.50 1.24 5.60
N GLY A 256 1.74 1.27 6.12
CA GLY A 256 2.88 0.55 5.56
C GLY A 256 3.92 0.22 6.62
N VAL A 257 4.71 -0.82 6.37
CA VAL A 257 5.82 -1.27 7.22
C VAL A 257 7.10 -0.52 6.88
N ALA A 258 7.48 -0.53 5.61
CA ALA A 258 8.71 0.05 5.12
C ALA A 258 8.55 0.53 3.68
N THR A 259 9.34 1.53 3.30
CA THR A 259 9.44 1.98 1.92
C THR A 259 10.70 1.40 1.30
N LEU A 260 10.52 0.64 0.22
CA LEU A 260 11.58 0.00 -0.56
C LEU A 260 11.86 0.78 -1.83
N VAL A 261 13.13 0.86 -2.19
CA VAL A 261 13.60 1.44 -3.45
C VAL A 261 14.50 0.45 -4.16
N ASP A 262 14.24 0.23 -5.43
CA ASP A 262 15.13 -0.52 -6.29
C ASP A 262 16.26 0.39 -6.81
N MET A 263 17.44 0.23 -6.21
CA MET A 263 18.63 1.00 -6.56
C MET A 263 19.13 0.73 -8.00
N GLN A 264 18.67 -0.34 -8.62
CA GLN A 264 19.01 -0.65 -10.02
C GLN A 264 18.10 0.07 -11.03
N SER A 265 17.01 0.66 -10.57
CA SER A 265 16.01 1.33 -11.39
C SER A 265 16.04 2.86 -11.27
N LEU A 266 17.19 3.44 -10.86
CA LEU A 266 17.34 4.89 -10.72
C LEU A 266 17.35 5.57 -12.08
N GLU A 267 16.59 6.66 -12.19
CA GLU A 267 16.48 7.55 -13.36
C GLU A 267 16.53 9.00 -12.86
N ILE A 268 16.78 9.96 -13.74
CA ILE A 268 16.63 11.37 -13.41
C ILE A 268 15.30 11.85 -13.99
N GLU A 269 14.45 12.43 -13.16
CA GLU A 269 13.26 13.14 -13.59
C GLU A 269 13.59 14.63 -13.69
N VAL A 270 13.55 15.19 -14.89
CA VAL A 270 13.88 16.61 -15.14
C VAL A 270 12.64 17.35 -15.63
N ASP A 271 12.50 18.59 -15.17
CA ASP A 271 11.45 19.50 -15.59
C ASP A 271 11.97 20.38 -16.74
N VAL A 272 11.48 20.13 -17.95
CA VAL A 272 11.82 20.90 -19.16
C VAL A 272 10.71 21.90 -19.45
N ASN A 273 11.06 23.15 -19.72
CA ASN A 273 10.08 24.17 -20.08
C ASN A 273 9.32 23.80 -21.36
N GLU A 274 8.00 24.01 -21.39
CA GLU A 274 7.12 23.67 -22.51
C GLU A 274 7.58 24.30 -23.81
N SER A 275 8.12 25.53 -23.79
CA SER A 275 8.63 26.21 -24.97
C SER A 275 9.84 25.54 -25.62
N GLN A 276 10.53 24.66 -24.88
CA GLN A 276 11.78 24.03 -25.34
C GLN A 276 11.64 22.53 -25.57
N ILE A 277 10.49 21.94 -25.21
CA ILE A 277 10.27 20.48 -25.28
C ILE A 277 10.42 19.93 -26.70
N GLY A 278 10.12 20.75 -27.74
CA GLY A 278 10.29 20.37 -29.14
C GLY A 278 11.75 20.09 -29.57
N ARG A 279 12.74 20.45 -28.74
CA ARG A 279 14.17 20.16 -28.94
C ARG A 279 14.60 18.85 -28.25
N VAL A 280 13.75 18.24 -27.45
CA VAL A 280 14.04 16.99 -26.73
C VAL A 280 13.46 15.83 -27.51
N VAL A 281 14.30 14.84 -27.82
CA VAL A 281 13.93 13.65 -28.58
C VAL A 281 14.25 12.41 -27.75
N ARG A 282 13.45 11.36 -27.90
CA ARG A 282 13.73 10.06 -27.26
C ARG A 282 15.09 9.51 -27.72
N ASN A 283 15.82 8.87 -26.80
CA ASN A 283 17.18 8.35 -26.98
C ASN A 283 18.24 9.45 -27.27
N GLN A 284 17.91 10.74 -27.08
CA GLN A 284 18.89 11.80 -27.15
C GLN A 284 19.92 11.66 -26.03
N ARG A 285 21.20 11.80 -26.36
CA ARG A 285 22.28 11.79 -25.37
C ARG A 285 22.22 13.06 -24.53
N VAL A 286 22.48 12.90 -23.25
CA VAL A 286 22.52 13.98 -22.28
C VAL A 286 23.71 13.79 -21.33
N GLU A 287 24.20 14.88 -20.81
CA GLU A 287 25.21 14.89 -19.75
C GLU A 287 24.51 15.26 -18.44
N ALA A 288 24.50 14.34 -17.48
CA ALA A 288 23.96 14.58 -16.17
C ALA A 288 25.07 14.92 -15.17
N ARG A 289 24.78 15.83 -14.24
CA ARG A 289 25.65 16.18 -13.10
C ARG A 289 24.80 16.20 -11.86
N LEU A 290 25.24 15.50 -10.82
CA LEU A 290 24.64 15.55 -9.49
C LEU A 290 25.20 16.74 -8.73
N ASP A 291 24.37 17.50 -8.04
CA ASP A 291 24.83 18.63 -7.26
C ASP A 291 25.79 18.20 -6.11
N ALA A 292 25.63 16.98 -5.60
CA ALA A 292 26.55 16.39 -4.62
C ALA A 292 27.95 16.10 -5.20
N TYR A 293 28.09 15.92 -6.52
CA TYR A 293 29.33 15.57 -7.23
C TYR A 293 29.49 16.44 -8.47
N ALA A 294 29.67 17.73 -8.29
CA ALA A 294 29.67 18.74 -9.36
C ALA A 294 30.69 18.50 -10.48
N ASP A 295 31.83 17.88 -10.16
CA ASP A 295 32.90 17.57 -11.10
C ASP A 295 32.67 16.27 -11.88
N TRP A 296 31.69 15.44 -11.47
CA TRP A 296 31.40 14.17 -12.10
C TRP A 296 30.34 14.33 -13.17
N ARG A 297 30.73 14.03 -14.42
CA ARG A 297 29.85 14.02 -15.60
C ARG A 297 29.42 12.59 -15.84
N ILE A 298 28.12 12.37 -15.86
CA ILE A 298 27.51 11.06 -16.03
C ILE A 298 26.84 11.05 -17.40
N ALA A 299 27.21 10.07 -18.24
CA ALA A 299 26.54 9.85 -19.52
C ALA A 299 25.15 9.26 -19.26
N ALA A 300 24.18 9.81 -19.95
CA ALA A 300 22.78 9.40 -19.84
C ALA A 300 22.03 9.64 -21.14
N HIS A 301 20.82 9.13 -21.25
CA HIS A 301 19.97 9.36 -22.41
C HIS A 301 18.50 9.57 -22.03
N VAL A 302 17.76 10.25 -22.90
CA VAL A 302 16.32 10.46 -22.72
C VAL A 302 15.59 9.15 -22.91
N GLU A 303 15.04 8.59 -21.83
CA GLU A 303 14.24 7.36 -21.85
C GLU A 303 12.80 7.64 -22.32
N ALA A 304 12.16 8.64 -21.73
CA ALA A 304 10.78 8.97 -22.05
C ALA A 304 10.45 10.45 -21.77
N ILE A 305 9.56 10.99 -22.58
CA ILE A 305 8.91 12.28 -22.35
C ILE A 305 7.51 11.96 -21.83
N ILE A 306 7.16 12.43 -20.62
CA ILE A 306 5.85 12.19 -20.03
C ILE A 306 4.86 13.19 -20.64
N PRO A 307 3.79 12.73 -21.33
CA PRO A 307 2.88 13.61 -22.07
C PRO A 307 1.89 14.32 -21.15
N THR A 308 2.39 14.93 -20.08
CA THR A 308 1.60 15.68 -19.10
C THR A 308 2.38 16.91 -18.70
N ALA A 309 1.80 18.11 -18.95
CA ALA A 309 2.39 19.36 -18.54
C ALA A 309 1.93 19.76 -17.13
N ASP A 310 2.87 20.22 -16.31
CA ASP A 310 2.55 20.92 -15.07
C ASP A 310 2.18 22.38 -15.40
N ARG A 311 0.89 22.69 -15.26
CA ARG A 311 0.36 24.03 -15.58
C ARG A 311 0.87 25.11 -14.67
N SER A 312 1.26 24.77 -13.42
CA SER A 312 1.75 25.74 -12.44
C SER A 312 3.16 26.24 -12.77
N ARG A 313 3.97 25.38 -13.40
CA ARG A 313 5.37 25.66 -13.73
C ARG A 313 5.61 25.81 -15.25
N ALA A 314 4.61 25.51 -16.08
CA ALA A 314 4.73 25.41 -17.55
C ALA A 314 5.89 24.49 -17.97
N THR A 315 6.01 23.32 -17.32
CA THR A 315 7.05 22.33 -17.55
C THR A 315 6.46 20.99 -17.95
N ILE A 316 7.24 20.21 -18.70
CA ILE A 316 6.96 18.83 -19.08
C ILE A 316 8.06 17.97 -18.48
N ARG A 317 7.66 16.88 -17.83
CA ARG A 317 8.62 15.95 -17.23
C ARG A 317 9.25 15.05 -18.27
N VAL A 318 10.58 14.96 -18.20
CA VAL A 318 11.39 14.08 -19.04
C VAL A 318 12.16 13.14 -18.13
N ARG A 319 12.08 11.84 -18.43
CA ARG A 319 12.86 10.82 -17.74
C ARG A 319 14.13 10.53 -18.52
N VAL A 320 15.23 10.55 -17.80
CA VAL A 320 16.57 10.35 -18.30
C VAL A 320 17.20 9.16 -17.59
N ALA A 321 17.55 8.12 -18.33
CA ALA A 321 18.19 6.94 -17.80
C ALA A 321 19.71 7.10 -17.81
N PHE A 322 20.38 6.62 -16.76
CA PHE A 322 21.83 6.55 -16.70
C PHE A 322 22.34 5.44 -17.63
N ASP A 323 23.41 5.71 -18.38
CA ASP A 323 24.08 4.70 -19.21
C ASP A 323 24.92 3.72 -18.36
N GLU A 324 25.49 4.23 -17.27
CA GLU A 324 26.26 3.46 -16.29
C GLU A 324 25.69 3.62 -14.90
N ARG A 325 25.71 2.55 -14.12
CA ARG A 325 25.26 2.53 -12.73
C ARG A 325 26.43 2.74 -11.80
N ASP A 326 26.21 3.50 -10.74
CA ASP A 326 27.21 3.75 -9.71
C ASP A 326 26.52 3.85 -8.34
N ASP A 327 27.06 3.20 -7.32
CA ASP A 327 26.52 3.14 -5.96
C ASP A 327 26.50 4.52 -5.26
N ARG A 328 27.17 5.53 -5.81
CA ARG A 328 27.16 6.90 -5.32
C ARG A 328 25.87 7.66 -5.71
N ILE A 329 25.11 7.13 -6.66
CA ILE A 329 23.85 7.72 -7.09
C ILE A 329 22.77 7.27 -6.12
N LEU A 330 22.22 8.21 -5.38
CA LEU A 330 21.17 7.93 -4.41
C LEU A 330 19.84 8.58 -4.83
N PRO A 331 18.71 8.01 -4.45
CA PRO A 331 17.40 8.63 -4.63
C PRO A 331 17.34 10.04 -4.04
N ASP A 332 16.50 10.89 -4.60
CA ASP A 332 16.25 12.28 -4.20
C ASP A 332 17.45 13.24 -4.33
N MET A 333 18.59 12.80 -4.90
CA MET A 333 19.68 13.70 -5.23
C MET A 333 19.26 14.68 -6.33
N ALA A 334 19.57 15.97 -6.11
CA ALA A 334 19.38 16.98 -7.13
C ALA A 334 20.39 16.78 -8.30
N ALA A 335 19.87 16.87 -9.50
CA ALA A 335 20.63 16.68 -10.73
C ALA A 335 20.37 17.78 -11.73
N ARG A 336 21.41 18.11 -12.51
CA ARG A 336 21.33 19.01 -13.65
C ARG A 336 21.68 18.24 -14.90
N VAL A 337 20.80 18.31 -15.89
CA VAL A 337 20.96 17.61 -17.17
C VAL A 337 21.16 18.62 -18.29
N THR A 338 22.20 18.40 -19.08
CA THR A 338 22.51 19.18 -20.29
C THR A 338 22.24 18.31 -21.50
N PHE A 339 21.29 18.70 -22.33
CA PHE A 339 20.97 18.00 -23.58
C PHE A 339 22.02 18.32 -24.62
N VAL A 340 22.64 17.30 -25.21
CA VAL A 340 23.63 17.42 -26.26
C VAL A 340 22.88 17.45 -27.58
N GLU A 341 23.16 18.46 -28.41
CA GLU A 341 22.57 18.61 -29.76
C GLU A 341 23.16 17.61 -30.76
#